data_a526a11c88f84b176d979d849621ebfa
#
_entry.id   a526a11c88f84b176d979d849621ebfa
#
_cell.length_a   1.000
_cell.length_b   1.000
_cell.length_c   1.000
_cell.angle_alpha   90.00
_cell.angle_beta   90.00
_cell.angle_gamma   90.00
#
_symmetry.space_group_name_H-M   'P 1'
#
loop_
_entity.id
_entity.type
_entity.pdbx_description
1 polymer ?
#
loop_
_entity_poly.entity_id
_entity_poly.type
_entity_poly.pdbx_seq_one_letter_code
_entity_poly.pdbx_strand_id
1 'polypeptide(L)'
;NADSEVQGSDTAVAITNPRQLFAADNKTGRTIMWEAKVKQPYTLEYRLQDDKDIQAVQATDSSFTDKNSIIQYTARLSGLVPGSAYEYRINTAQNKGRWHKLQTEKGAGFTALIFPDSQSADYSGWQQLAREAYKRHPQSAFYVNMGDLVDNGQDASQWRAWFNSVSVFSDAVPLAPVIGNHEAYNMEWKEYLPASYTHLFNVPQNGLAKYPNQFYSFDYGPVHFVVLDTNFPEMENFQPDLLADELSWLEKDLAASKAQWKVVLMHRDIFLYGFGPESGRAQSKTQFLDFSYRLMPVFEKYKVDAVLTAHLHTYRRRVPLQNFAPAPQGSGITYILTGVAGSVRYPKLWGDFEWDAATAPKPETANYMTMKADEKTLEFKAFLPDGKQFDEVNLTK
;
A
#
# COMPACT_ATOMS: atom_id res chain seq x y z
N ASN A 1 14.93 19.75 29.74
CA ASN A 1 14.30 18.44 29.53
C ASN A 1 13.13 18.65 28.58
N ALA A 2 13.39 18.65 27.29
CA ALA A 2 12.33 18.51 26.34
C ALA A 2 11.81 17.08 26.48
N ASP A 3 10.59 16.92 26.96
CA ASP A 3 9.86 15.68 26.85
C ASP A 3 9.91 15.27 25.39
N SER A 4 10.54 14.13 25.10
CA SER A 4 10.51 13.56 23.78
C SER A 4 9.06 13.30 23.44
N GLU A 5 8.44 14.14 22.60
CA GLU A 5 7.12 13.85 22.06
C GLU A 5 7.16 12.42 21.53
N VAL A 6 6.18 11.62 21.94
CA VAL A 6 6.01 10.28 21.40
C VAL A 6 5.86 10.43 19.89
N GLN A 7 6.76 9.83 19.13
CA GLN A 7 6.73 9.90 17.67
C GLN A 7 5.31 9.55 17.18
N GLY A 8 4.78 10.37 16.24
CA GLY A 8 3.42 10.20 15.74
C GLY A 8 2.34 10.85 16.61
N SER A 9 2.69 11.71 17.58
CA SER A 9 1.71 12.50 18.32
C SER A 9 1.99 13.99 18.19
N ASP A 10 0.93 14.79 18.34
CA ASP A 10 1.00 16.24 18.51
C ASP A 10 0.14 16.58 19.74
N THR A 11 0.79 16.75 20.87
CA THR A 11 0.13 16.92 22.18
C THR A 11 -0.57 18.26 22.29
N ALA A 12 -0.09 19.30 21.60
CA ALA A 12 -0.70 20.64 21.63
C ALA A 12 -2.15 20.63 21.12
N VAL A 13 -2.48 19.73 20.21
CA VAL A 13 -3.81 19.58 19.60
C VAL A 13 -4.44 18.22 19.88
N ALA A 14 -3.81 17.41 20.73
CA ALA A 14 -4.29 16.10 21.20
C ALA A 14 -4.62 15.12 20.07
N ILE A 15 -3.72 15.00 19.10
CA ILE A 15 -3.85 14.06 17.98
C ILE A 15 -2.71 13.04 17.96
N THR A 16 -2.96 11.92 17.29
CA THR A 16 -1.95 10.91 16.97
C THR A 16 -2.07 10.51 15.50
N ASN A 17 -0.99 9.92 14.98
CA ASN A 17 -0.91 9.29 13.66
C ASN A 17 -1.35 10.19 12.48
N PRO A 18 -0.83 11.42 12.37
CA PRO A 18 -1.01 12.20 11.16
C PRO A 18 -0.36 11.46 10.00
N ARG A 19 -1.09 11.31 8.90
CA ARG A 19 -0.65 10.54 7.75
C ARG A 19 -1.21 11.08 6.45
N GLN A 20 -0.49 10.83 5.38
CA GLN A 20 -0.91 11.21 4.05
C GLN A 20 -1.37 9.99 3.26
N LEU A 21 -2.45 10.17 2.52
CA LEU A 21 -2.98 9.23 1.55
C LEU A 21 -3.15 9.94 0.21
N PHE A 22 -3.16 9.18 -0.88
CA PHE A 22 -3.36 9.79 -2.18
C PHE A 22 -4.78 10.32 -2.38
N ALA A 23 -4.88 11.35 -3.20
CA ALA A 23 -6.10 11.76 -3.88
C ALA A 23 -6.13 11.11 -5.28
N ALA A 24 -7.22 11.26 -6.01
CA ALA A 24 -7.30 10.80 -7.39
C ALA A 24 -6.28 11.53 -8.28
N ASP A 25 -6.10 12.81 -8.07
CA ASP A 25 -5.06 13.64 -8.70
C ASP A 25 -4.04 14.09 -7.66
N ASN A 26 -2.80 13.62 -7.79
CA ASN A 26 -1.73 13.87 -6.81
C ASN A 26 -0.81 15.05 -7.18
N LYS A 27 -1.07 15.69 -8.32
CA LYS A 27 -0.46 16.97 -8.69
C LYS A 27 -1.08 18.12 -7.92
N THR A 28 -2.38 18.05 -7.69
CA THR A 28 -3.17 19.14 -7.12
C THR A 28 -3.91 18.79 -5.84
N GLY A 29 -3.88 17.52 -5.44
CA GLY A 29 -4.63 17.02 -4.28
C GLY A 29 -3.81 16.14 -3.34
N ARG A 30 -4.30 16.02 -2.11
CA ARG A 30 -3.80 15.11 -1.10
C ARG A 30 -4.84 14.89 -0.01
N THR A 31 -4.88 13.72 0.57
CA THR A 31 -5.73 13.41 1.72
C THR A 31 -4.85 13.28 2.97
N ILE A 32 -5.21 13.99 4.02
CA ILE A 32 -4.54 13.95 5.32
C ILE A 32 -5.52 13.36 6.32
N MET A 33 -5.05 12.39 7.11
CA MET A 33 -5.83 11.78 8.19
C MET A 33 -5.05 11.85 9.51
N TRP A 34 -5.77 11.85 10.59
CA TRP A 34 -5.23 11.75 11.96
C TRP A 34 -6.27 11.17 12.90
N GLU A 35 -5.86 10.87 14.10
CA GLU A 35 -6.69 10.28 15.15
C GLU A 35 -6.78 11.18 16.36
N ALA A 36 -7.93 11.18 17.03
CA ALA A 36 -8.12 11.84 18.32
C ALA A 36 -9.08 11.06 19.20
N LYS A 37 -8.92 11.19 20.53
CA LYS A 37 -9.80 10.57 21.54
C LYS A 37 -11.02 11.43 21.84
N VAL A 38 -10.93 12.74 21.60
CA VAL A 38 -11.99 13.69 21.89
C VAL A 38 -12.56 14.22 20.60
N LYS A 39 -13.89 14.15 20.48
CA LYS A 39 -14.59 14.75 19.35
C LYS A 39 -14.61 16.25 19.50
N GLN A 40 -14.00 16.94 18.55
CA GLN A 40 -14.00 18.40 18.46
C GLN A 40 -13.76 18.84 17.02
N PRO A 41 -14.07 20.10 16.68
CA PRO A 41 -13.72 20.65 15.38
C PRO A 41 -12.19 20.72 15.22
N TYR A 42 -11.70 20.16 14.11
CA TYR A 42 -10.32 20.31 13.67
C TYR A 42 -10.29 21.03 12.34
N THR A 43 -9.31 21.88 12.15
CA THR A 43 -9.03 22.57 10.90
C THR A 43 -7.60 22.23 10.47
N LEU A 44 -7.41 21.97 9.19
CA LEU A 44 -6.08 21.82 8.65
C LEU A 44 -5.71 23.10 7.90
N GLU A 45 -4.61 23.71 8.31
CA GLU A 45 -3.98 24.83 7.59
C GLU A 45 -2.85 24.31 6.71
N TYR A 46 -2.70 24.90 5.54
CA TYR A 46 -1.62 24.56 4.63
C TYR A 46 -1.15 25.77 3.84
N ARG A 47 0.11 25.72 3.41
CA ARG A 47 0.74 26.80 2.64
C ARG A 47 1.90 26.25 1.82
N LEU A 48 2.29 26.96 0.77
CA LEU A 48 3.62 26.75 0.19
C LEU A 48 4.66 26.98 1.28
N GLN A 49 5.73 26.20 1.26
CA GLN A 49 6.74 26.22 2.32
C GLN A 49 7.24 27.67 2.52
N ASP A 50 7.24 28.10 3.78
CA ASP A 50 7.66 29.45 4.20
C ASP A 50 6.86 30.61 3.60
N ASP A 51 5.74 30.35 2.94
CA ASP A 51 4.84 31.40 2.48
C ASP A 51 4.01 31.97 3.64
N LYS A 52 3.59 33.20 3.49
CA LYS A 52 2.70 33.91 4.45
C LYS A 52 1.24 33.60 4.21
N ASP A 53 0.87 33.20 2.99
CA ASP A 53 -0.51 32.94 2.60
C ASP A 53 -0.94 31.54 3.07
N ILE A 54 -1.65 31.49 4.18
CA ILE A 54 -2.15 30.27 4.79
C ILE A 54 -3.59 30.03 4.34
N GLN A 55 -3.87 28.85 3.80
CA GLN A 55 -5.21 28.38 3.50
C GLN A 55 -5.65 27.37 4.55
N ALA A 56 -6.96 27.11 4.63
CA ALA A 56 -7.51 26.18 5.60
C ALA A 56 -8.65 25.37 5.01
N VAL A 57 -8.77 24.12 5.47
CA VAL A 57 -9.91 23.27 5.22
C VAL A 57 -10.41 22.69 6.53
N GLN A 58 -11.74 22.53 6.63
CA GLN A 58 -12.37 21.88 7.76
C GLN A 58 -12.21 20.38 7.65
N ALA A 59 -11.81 19.72 8.73
CA ALA A 59 -11.77 18.28 8.81
C ALA A 59 -13.17 17.69 8.99
N THR A 60 -13.36 16.48 8.48
CA THR A 60 -14.54 15.66 8.75
C THR A 60 -14.16 14.49 9.63
N ASP A 61 -15.03 14.14 10.58
CA ASP A 61 -14.85 12.97 11.41
C ASP A 61 -15.56 11.75 10.81
N SER A 62 -14.99 10.58 11.06
CA SER A 62 -15.64 9.32 10.77
C SER A 62 -16.68 9.01 11.86
N SER A 63 -17.83 8.46 11.46
CA SER A 63 -18.82 7.93 12.41
C SER A 63 -18.35 6.65 13.09
N PHE A 64 -17.28 6.03 12.61
CA PHE A 64 -16.69 4.83 13.17
C PHE A 64 -15.76 5.19 14.32
N THR A 65 -15.97 4.52 15.46
CA THR A 65 -15.04 4.53 16.58
C THR A 65 -14.65 3.09 16.90
N ASP A 66 -13.37 2.87 17.13
CA ASP A 66 -12.90 1.57 17.58
C ASP A 66 -13.25 1.32 19.08
N LYS A 67 -12.88 0.15 19.58
CA LYS A 67 -13.13 -0.20 21.00
C LYS A 67 -12.44 0.73 22.00
N ASN A 68 -11.46 1.52 21.56
CA ASN A 68 -10.73 2.49 22.39
C ASN A 68 -11.28 3.92 22.23
N SER A 69 -12.41 4.07 21.56
CA SER A 69 -13.06 5.36 21.29
C SER A 69 -12.20 6.34 20.51
N ILE A 70 -11.34 5.81 19.62
CA ILE A 70 -10.50 6.65 18.75
C ILE A 70 -11.31 7.07 17.52
N ILE A 71 -11.27 8.35 17.24
CA ILE A 71 -12.00 8.98 16.12
C ILE A 71 -11.00 9.28 15.01
N GLN A 72 -11.36 8.89 13.78
CA GLN A 72 -10.58 9.21 12.58
C GLN A 72 -11.05 10.52 11.99
N TYR A 73 -10.12 11.43 11.71
CA TYR A 73 -10.37 12.71 11.04
C TYR A 73 -9.72 12.72 9.67
N THR A 74 -10.38 13.37 8.73
CA THR A 74 -9.89 13.47 7.35
C THR A 74 -10.02 14.92 6.85
N ALA A 75 -8.95 15.42 6.25
CA ALA A 75 -8.96 16.68 5.49
C ALA A 75 -8.53 16.38 4.05
N ARG A 76 -9.30 16.86 3.09
CA ARG A 76 -9.02 16.68 1.65
C ARG A 76 -8.54 17.98 1.06
N LEU A 77 -7.31 18.00 0.56
CA LEU A 77 -6.71 19.15 -0.10
C LEU A 77 -6.92 19.07 -1.60
N SER A 78 -7.23 20.18 -2.21
CA SER A 78 -7.37 20.34 -3.66
C SER A 78 -6.81 21.68 -4.08
N GLY A 79 -6.61 21.88 -5.39
CA GLY A 79 -6.10 23.16 -5.90
C GLY A 79 -4.66 23.47 -5.53
N LEU A 80 -3.88 22.45 -5.13
CA LEU A 80 -2.45 22.62 -4.85
C LEU A 80 -1.68 22.87 -6.15
N VAL A 81 -0.54 23.56 -6.04
CA VAL A 81 0.36 23.77 -7.17
C VAL A 81 1.18 22.51 -7.41
N PRO A 82 1.20 21.97 -8.65
CA PRO A 82 2.04 20.81 -8.97
C PRO A 82 3.53 21.06 -8.71
N GLY A 83 4.23 19.98 -8.34
CA GLY A 83 5.68 19.99 -8.18
C GLY A 83 6.20 20.90 -7.07
N SER A 84 5.40 21.16 -6.04
CA SER A 84 5.68 22.19 -5.05
C SER A 84 5.81 21.62 -3.65
N ALA A 85 6.68 22.21 -2.86
CA ALA A 85 6.82 21.93 -1.44
C ALA A 85 5.79 22.73 -0.65
N TYR A 86 4.95 22.00 0.07
CA TYR A 86 3.97 22.54 1.02
C TYR A 86 4.30 22.13 2.43
N GLU A 87 3.69 22.79 3.37
CA GLU A 87 3.58 22.34 4.74
C GLU A 87 2.14 22.48 5.24
N TYR A 88 1.75 21.59 6.14
CA TYR A 88 0.41 21.61 6.74
C TYR A 88 0.52 21.45 8.26
N ARG A 89 -0.49 21.94 8.97
CA ARG A 89 -0.66 21.73 10.40
C ARG A 89 -2.12 21.53 10.75
N ILE A 90 -2.33 20.82 11.85
CA ILE A 90 -3.66 20.46 12.35
C ILE A 90 -3.92 21.30 13.59
N ASN A 91 -5.05 22.01 13.59
CA ASN A 91 -5.40 22.97 14.64
C ASN A 91 -6.73 22.62 15.29
N THR A 92 -6.82 22.92 16.58
CA THR A 92 -8.10 23.08 17.29
C THR A 92 -8.52 24.57 17.27
N ALA A 93 -9.67 24.87 17.89
CA ALA A 93 -10.10 26.26 18.07
C ALA A 93 -9.13 27.06 18.96
N GLN A 94 -8.43 26.43 19.88
CA GLN A 94 -7.56 27.07 20.88
C GLN A 94 -6.08 26.96 20.54
N ASN A 95 -5.66 25.89 19.89
CA ASN A 95 -4.24 25.56 19.72
C ASN A 95 -3.90 25.26 18.27
N LYS A 96 -2.67 25.56 17.91
CA LYS A 96 -2.08 25.22 16.62
C LYS A 96 -1.11 24.06 16.78
N GLY A 97 -1.17 23.09 15.85
CA GLY A 97 -0.23 21.99 15.77
C GLY A 97 1.07 22.39 15.11
N ARG A 98 2.00 21.43 15.03
CA ARG A 98 3.27 21.63 14.35
C ARG A 98 3.11 21.52 12.83
N TRP A 99 4.03 22.09 12.09
CA TRP A 99 4.10 21.98 10.64
C TRP A 99 4.67 20.64 10.21
N HIS A 100 4.05 20.04 9.19
CA HIS A 100 4.47 18.81 8.52
C HIS A 100 4.72 19.11 7.04
N LYS A 101 5.60 18.34 6.42
CA LYS A 101 5.94 18.49 4.99
C LYS A 101 4.93 17.77 4.10
N LEU A 102 4.66 18.36 2.94
CA LEU A 102 3.89 17.75 1.87
C LEU A 102 4.50 18.16 0.53
N GLN A 103 4.83 17.17 -0.30
CA GLN A 103 5.34 17.41 -1.64
C GLN A 103 4.30 16.96 -2.67
N THR A 104 3.85 17.88 -3.53
CA THR A 104 3.01 17.51 -4.66
C THR A 104 3.84 16.82 -5.75
N GLU A 105 3.18 16.01 -6.58
CA GLU A 105 3.84 15.26 -7.64
C GLU A 105 4.60 16.19 -8.59
N LYS A 106 5.87 15.86 -8.86
CA LYS A 106 6.76 16.67 -9.69
C LYS A 106 6.57 16.45 -11.19
N GLY A 107 5.75 15.50 -11.61
CA GLY A 107 5.46 15.20 -13.01
C GLY A 107 6.56 14.45 -13.77
N ALA A 108 7.73 14.30 -13.18
CA ALA A 108 8.88 13.58 -13.72
C ALA A 108 8.97 12.18 -13.11
N GLY A 109 10.11 11.52 -13.28
CA GLY A 109 10.39 10.25 -12.64
C GLY A 109 10.34 10.32 -11.11
N PHE A 110 10.10 9.20 -10.48
CA PHE A 110 10.02 9.08 -9.03
C PHE A 110 10.63 7.75 -8.55
N THR A 111 10.89 7.70 -7.25
CA THR A 111 11.20 6.47 -6.53
C THR A 111 10.15 6.27 -5.43
N ALA A 112 9.75 5.03 -5.20
CA ALA A 112 8.83 4.64 -4.13
C ALA A 112 9.36 3.42 -3.38
N LEU A 113 8.98 3.30 -2.11
CA LEU A 113 9.20 2.10 -1.30
C LEU A 113 8.02 1.15 -1.42
N ILE A 114 8.29 -0.14 -1.46
CA ILE A 114 7.27 -1.18 -1.47
C ILE A 114 7.56 -2.16 -0.34
N PHE A 115 6.61 -2.27 0.58
CA PHE A 115 6.67 -3.20 1.69
C PHE A 115 5.66 -4.32 1.50
N PRO A 116 6.10 -5.59 1.51
CA PRO A 116 5.19 -6.72 1.56
C PRO A 116 4.48 -6.83 2.91
N ASP A 117 3.86 -7.97 3.20
CA ASP A 117 3.13 -8.26 4.43
C ASP A 117 3.91 -7.80 5.67
N SER A 118 3.36 -6.85 6.42
CA SER A 118 3.98 -6.32 7.63
C SER A 118 3.41 -6.90 8.92
N GLN A 119 2.40 -7.77 8.82
CA GLN A 119 1.82 -8.44 9.98
C GLN A 119 2.89 -9.12 10.83
N SER A 120 2.75 -9.04 12.14
CA SER A 120 3.76 -9.51 13.07
C SER A 120 3.14 -9.97 14.38
N ALA A 121 3.86 -10.84 15.10
CA ALA A 121 3.59 -11.08 16.51
C ALA A 121 4.17 -9.94 17.37
N ASP A 122 5.38 -9.49 17.01
CA ASP A 122 6.07 -8.34 17.58
C ASP A 122 6.49 -7.42 16.43
N TYR A 123 6.03 -6.17 16.47
CA TYR A 123 6.23 -5.20 15.37
C TYR A 123 7.61 -4.53 15.38
N SER A 124 8.51 -4.90 16.27
CA SER A 124 9.87 -4.31 16.32
C SER A 124 10.66 -4.57 15.02
N GLY A 125 10.51 -5.75 14.43
CA GLY A 125 11.15 -6.08 13.16
C GLY A 125 10.60 -5.25 12.00
N TRP A 126 9.29 -5.11 11.91
CA TRP A 126 8.65 -4.22 10.94
C TRP A 126 9.09 -2.77 11.11
N GLN A 127 9.10 -2.27 12.34
CA GLN A 127 9.56 -0.92 12.64
C GLN A 127 10.98 -0.67 12.16
N GLN A 128 11.88 -1.58 12.49
CA GLN A 128 13.27 -1.47 12.07
C GLN A 128 13.41 -1.47 10.54
N LEU A 129 12.74 -2.41 9.88
CA LEU A 129 12.79 -2.52 8.42
C LEU A 129 12.27 -1.25 7.75
N ALA A 130 11.09 -0.77 8.14
CA ALA A 130 10.46 0.40 7.53
C ALA A 130 11.32 1.66 7.72
N ARG A 131 11.83 1.89 8.92
CA ARG A 131 12.65 3.07 9.23
C ARG A 131 14.01 3.03 8.54
N GLU A 132 14.67 1.88 8.52
CA GLU A 132 15.95 1.72 7.83
C GLU A 132 15.79 1.83 6.32
N ALA A 133 14.73 1.28 5.74
CA ALA A 133 14.43 1.43 4.32
C ALA A 133 14.23 2.90 3.95
N TYR A 134 13.43 3.64 4.70
CA TYR A 134 13.24 5.06 4.47
C TYR A 134 14.55 5.85 4.62
N LYS A 135 15.34 5.53 5.63
CA LYS A 135 16.64 6.18 5.85
C LYS A 135 17.62 5.98 4.67
N ARG A 136 17.57 4.78 4.04
CA ARG A 136 18.39 4.49 2.85
C ARG A 136 17.83 5.12 1.57
N HIS A 137 16.52 5.33 1.51
CA HIS A 137 15.81 5.86 0.34
C HIS A 137 14.96 7.09 0.72
N PRO A 138 15.57 8.16 1.26
CA PRO A 138 14.85 9.30 1.82
C PRO A 138 14.15 10.16 0.75
N GLN A 139 14.51 9.98 -0.51
CA GLN A 139 13.89 10.66 -1.65
C GLN A 139 12.62 9.98 -2.14
N SER A 140 12.18 8.91 -1.48
CA SER A 140 10.96 8.19 -1.86
C SER A 140 9.74 9.11 -1.82
N ALA A 141 9.03 9.16 -2.94
CA ALA A 141 7.86 10.01 -3.09
C ALA A 141 6.64 9.47 -2.33
N PHE A 142 6.56 8.16 -2.20
CA PHE A 142 5.50 7.46 -1.46
C PHE A 142 5.96 6.05 -1.08
N TYR A 143 5.14 5.38 -0.28
CA TYR A 143 5.33 3.97 0.03
C TYR A 143 4.05 3.18 -0.15
N VAL A 144 4.21 1.91 -0.47
CA VAL A 144 3.14 0.92 -0.63
C VAL A 144 3.28 -0.11 0.48
N ASN A 145 2.17 -0.55 1.06
CA ASN A 145 2.13 -1.74 1.89
C ASN A 145 1.15 -2.73 1.25
N MET A 146 1.63 -3.91 0.93
CA MET A 146 0.99 -4.87 0.01
C MET A 146 -0.14 -5.71 0.64
N GLY A 147 -0.70 -5.25 1.76
CA GLY A 147 -1.76 -5.99 2.46
C GLY A 147 -1.23 -6.83 3.61
N ASP A 148 -2.12 -7.33 4.45
CA ASP A 148 -1.78 -7.93 5.72
C ASP A 148 -0.86 -6.99 6.52
N LEU A 149 -1.33 -5.75 6.69
CA LEU A 149 -0.60 -4.73 7.43
C LEU A 149 -0.42 -5.16 8.87
N VAL A 150 -1.48 -5.73 9.43
CA VAL A 150 -1.53 -6.27 10.79
C VAL A 150 -1.97 -7.73 10.76
N ASP A 151 -1.73 -8.45 11.86
CA ASP A 151 -2.10 -9.86 11.97
C ASP A 151 -3.62 -10.05 12.14
N ASN A 152 -4.28 -9.12 12.82
CA ASN A 152 -5.74 -9.09 12.93
C ASN A 152 -6.27 -7.67 12.72
N GLY A 153 -7.06 -7.48 11.69
CA GLY A 153 -7.57 -6.17 11.26
C GLY A 153 -8.47 -5.46 12.26
N GLN A 154 -8.99 -6.15 13.29
CA GLN A 154 -9.79 -5.55 14.38
C GLN A 154 -8.99 -5.30 15.66
N ASP A 155 -7.73 -5.69 15.71
CA ASP A 155 -6.90 -5.48 16.90
C ASP A 155 -6.32 -4.07 16.92
N ALA A 156 -6.93 -3.19 17.70
CA ALA A 156 -6.49 -1.80 17.82
C ALA A 156 -5.04 -1.66 18.33
N SER A 157 -4.56 -2.61 19.15
CA SER A 157 -3.17 -2.57 19.63
C SER A 157 -2.17 -2.84 18.52
N GLN A 158 -2.52 -3.71 17.56
CA GLN A 158 -1.69 -3.97 16.39
C GLN A 158 -1.65 -2.76 15.46
N TRP A 159 -2.78 -2.11 15.23
CA TRP A 159 -2.81 -0.88 14.44
C TRP A 159 -1.96 0.23 15.06
N ARG A 160 -1.99 0.38 16.39
CA ARG A 160 -1.10 1.34 17.05
C ARG A 160 0.37 1.01 16.83
N ALA A 161 0.74 -0.26 16.93
CA ALA A 161 2.11 -0.71 16.68
C ALA A 161 2.52 -0.49 15.22
N TRP A 162 1.62 -0.74 14.28
CA TRP A 162 1.85 -0.48 12.86
C TRP A 162 2.09 1.01 12.58
N PHE A 163 1.18 1.87 13.07
CA PHE A 163 1.31 3.32 12.89
C PHE A 163 2.58 3.87 13.56
N ASN A 164 2.89 3.42 14.76
CA ASN A 164 4.12 3.83 15.44
C ASN A 164 5.37 3.48 14.62
N SER A 165 5.35 2.34 13.94
CA SER A 165 6.48 1.89 13.14
C SER A 165 6.80 2.84 11.98
N VAL A 166 5.79 3.42 11.35
CA VAL A 166 5.94 4.34 10.20
C VAL A 166 5.88 5.81 10.59
N SER A 167 5.68 6.14 11.86
CA SER A 167 5.43 7.50 12.35
C SER A 167 6.56 8.50 12.05
N VAL A 168 7.77 8.01 11.79
CA VAL A 168 8.92 8.88 11.46
C VAL A 168 8.81 9.49 10.06
N PHE A 169 7.96 8.97 9.20
CA PHE A 169 7.80 9.47 7.81
C PHE A 169 6.35 9.55 7.32
N SER A 170 5.39 8.90 7.99
CA SER A 170 4.00 8.79 7.49
C SER A 170 3.28 10.14 7.40
N ASP A 171 3.69 11.11 8.18
CA ASP A 171 3.17 12.48 8.12
C ASP A 171 3.63 13.26 6.88
N ALA A 172 4.76 12.87 6.29
CA ALA A 172 5.39 13.57 5.17
C ALA A 172 5.36 12.78 3.85
N VAL A 173 5.21 11.47 3.91
CA VAL A 173 5.28 10.57 2.74
C VAL A 173 3.95 9.83 2.62
N PRO A 174 3.23 9.95 1.48
CA PRO A 174 1.94 9.31 1.33
C PRO A 174 2.03 7.79 1.22
N LEU A 175 1.00 7.13 1.75
CA LEU A 175 0.79 5.69 1.70
C LEU A 175 -0.19 5.33 0.59
N ALA A 176 0.13 4.29 -0.18
CA ALA A 176 -0.83 3.52 -0.98
C ALA A 176 -1.05 2.16 -0.30
N PRO A 177 -2.12 2.00 0.48
CA PRO A 177 -2.40 0.73 1.15
C PRO A 177 -3.11 -0.24 0.21
N VAL A 178 -2.75 -1.52 0.34
CA VAL A 178 -3.44 -2.66 -0.27
C VAL A 178 -4.11 -3.45 0.84
N ILE A 179 -5.36 -3.86 0.65
CA ILE A 179 -6.06 -4.67 1.64
C ILE A 179 -5.65 -6.14 1.51
N GLY A 180 -5.27 -6.77 2.63
CA GLY A 180 -5.01 -8.20 2.72
C GLY A 180 -6.15 -8.95 3.41
N ASN A 181 -6.04 -10.28 3.48
CA ASN A 181 -7.07 -11.10 4.10
C ASN A 181 -7.10 -10.95 5.63
N HIS A 182 -5.97 -10.65 6.26
CA HIS A 182 -5.93 -10.41 7.70
C HIS A 182 -6.69 -9.16 8.14
N GLU A 183 -6.90 -8.19 7.26
CA GLU A 183 -7.76 -7.04 7.52
C GLU A 183 -9.25 -7.42 7.55
N ALA A 184 -9.62 -8.58 7.01
CA ALA A 184 -10.99 -9.09 6.93
C ALA A 184 -11.31 -10.17 7.98
N TYR A 185 -10.52 -10.28 9.05
CA TYR A 185 -10.83 -11.17 10.19
C TYR A 185 -11.17 -10.36 11.44
N ASN A 186 -12.15 -10.87 12.19
CA ASN A 186 -12.50 -10.32 13.50
C ASN A 186 -11.60 -10.90 14.62
N MET A 187 -11.80 -10.45 15.86
CA MET A 187 -11.01 -10.91 17.00
C MET A 187 -11.20 -12.41 17.33
N GLU A 188 -12.23 -13.04 16.78
CA GLU A 188 -12.48 -14.48 16.90
C GLU A 188 -11.91 -15.26 15.70
N TRP A 189 -11.15 -14.60 14.82
CA TRP A 189 -10.58 -15.19 13.61
C TRP A 189 -11.62 -15.69 12.61
N LYS A 190 -12.78 -15.06 12.61
CA LYS A 190 -13.82 -15.30 11.61
C LYS A 190 -13.79 -14.19 10.56
N GLU A 191 -14.14 -14.54 9.36
CA GLU A 191 -14.30 -13.58 8.26
C GLU A 191 -15.29 -12.49 8.65
N TYR A 192 -14.96 -11.26 8.31
CA TYR A 192 -15.72 -10.08 8.70
C TYR A 192 -15.46 -8.94 7.72
N LEU A 193 -16.41 -8.01 7.61
CA LEU A 193 -16.18 -6.79 6.84
C LEU A 193 -14.99 -6.02 7.43
N PRO A 194 -14.05 -5.54 6.60
CA PRO A 194 -12.79 -4.93 7.07
C PRO A 194 -13.00 -3.49 7.57
N ALA A 195 -13.86 -3.31 8.57
CA ALA A 195 -14.32 -2.01 9.03
C ALA A 195 -13.20 -1.14 9.58
N SER A 196 -12.26 -1.70 10.37
CA SER A 196 -11.14 -0.91 10.86
C SER A 196 -10.28 -0.38 9.71
N TYR A 197 -9.86 -1.26 8.82
CA TYR A 197 -9.05 -0.86 7.66
C TYR A 197 -9.73 0.22 6.82
N THR A 198 -11.00 0.05 6.46
CA THR A 198 -11.72 0.99 5.59
C THR A 198 -11.95 2.35 6.23
N HIS A 199 -11.89 2.45 7.56
CA HIS A 199 -11.98 3.72 8.29
C HIS A 199 -10.63 4.35 8.60
N LEU A 200 -9.56 3.54 8.66
CA LEU A 200 -8.19 4.04 8.87
C LEU A 200 -7.57 4.66 7.62
N PHE A 201 -8.06 4.27 6.43
CA PHE A 201 -7.46 4.67 5.16
C PHE A 201 -8.52 5.14 4.17
N ASN A 202 -8.69 6.44 4.05
CA ASN A 202 -9.50 7.06 3.01
C ASN A 202 -8.66 7.21 1.73
N VAL A 203 -8.72 6.19 0.90
CA VAL A 203 -7.99 6.10 -0.38
C VAL A 203 -8.67 6.98 -1.45
N PRO A 204 -8.09 7.15 -2.65
CA PRO A 204 -8.77 7.82 -3.75
C PRO A 204 -10.19 7.28 -3.96
N GLN A 205 -11.16 8.19 -4.08
CA GLN A 205 -12.58 7.85 -4.12
C GLN A 205 -13.08 7.56 -5.54
N ASN A 206 -12.28 6.86 -6.33
CA ASN A 206 -12.59 6.47 -7.70
C ASN A 206 -12.91 4.98 -7.87
N GLY A 207 -12.96 4.23 -6.79
CA GLY A 207 -13.53 2.89 -6.76
C GLY A 207 -15.05 2.93 -6.83
N LEU A 208 -15.69 1.88 -6.36
CA LEU A 208 -17.15 1.82 -6.30
C LEU A 208 -17.64 2.12 -4.88
N ALA A 209 -18.67 2.96 -4.77
CA ALA A 209 -19.25 3.35 -3.47
C ALA A 209 -19.78 2.16 -2.67
N LYS A 210 -20.19 1.08 -3.36
CA LYS A 210 -20.62 -0.19 -2.75
C LYS A 210 -19.50 -0.85 -1.94
N TYR A 211 -18.24 -0.58 -2.28
CA TYR A 211 -17.03 -1.15 -1.66
C TYR A 211 -16.10 -0.02 -1.20
N PRO A 212 -16.49 0.73 -0.18
CA PRO A 212 -15.73 1.93 0.22
C PRO A 212 -14.31 1.58 0.67
N ASN A 213 -13.34 2.28 0.10
CA ASN A 213 -11.90 2.14 0.44
C ASN A 213 -11.31 0.74 0.23
N GLN A 214 -11.92 -0.12 -0.60
CA GLN A 214 -11.44 -1.47 -0.83
C GLN A 214 -10.55 -1.59 -2.05
N PHE A 215 -10.91 -0.94 -3.14
CA PHE A 215 -10.07 -0.86 -4.34
C PHE A 215 -10.17 0.54 -4.96
N TYR A 216 -9.13 0.91 -5.67
CA TYR A 216 -8.98 2.26 -6.22
C TYR A 216 -7.87 2.30 -7.25
N SER A 217 -7.71 3.45 -7.89
CA SER A 217 -6.58 3.74 -8.75
C SER A 217 -6.02 5.14 -8.49
N PHE A 218 -4.79 5.37 -8.88
CA PHE A 218 -4.17 6.69 -8.86
C PHE A 218 -3.04 6.76 -9.87
N ASP A 219 -2.77 7.97 -10.32
CA ASP A 219 -1.62 8.25 -11.16
C ASP A 219 -0.50 8.88 -10.33
N TYR A 220 0.72 8.48 -10.60
CA TYR A 220 1.90 9.14 -10.09
C TYR A 220 2.99 9.14 -11.16
N GLY A 221 3.47 10.34 -11.54
CA GLY A 221 4.38 10.48 -12.68
C GLY A 221 3.82 9.79 -13.93
N PRO A 222 4.65 9.00 -14.62
CA PRO A 222 4.23 8.31 -15.85
C PRO A 222 3.48 6.99 -15.58
N VAL A 223 3.10 6.69 -14.34
CA VAL A 223 2.53 5.39 -13.95
C VAL A 223 1.08 5.54 -13.52
N HIS A 224 0.23 4.68 -14.07
CA HIS A 224 -1.12 4.42 -13.55
C HIS A 224 -1.09 3.19 -12.66
N PHE A 225 -1.47 3.37 -11.39
CA PHE A 225 -1.57 2.30 -10.42
C PHE A 225 -3.01 1.88 -10.21
N VAL A 226 -3.25 0.58 -10.26
CA VAL A 226 -4.52 -0.01 -9.86
C VAL A 226 -4.30 -0.86 -8.62
N VAL A 227 -5.07 -0.61 -7.58
CA VAL A 227 -5.00 -1.33 -6.31
C VAL A 227 -6.28 -2.14 -6.15
N LEU A 228 -6.15 -3.47 -6.14
CA LEU A 228 -7.27 -4.40 -6.11
C LEU A 228 -7.47 -4.99 -4.71
N ASP A 229 -8.71 -5.34 -4.43
CA ASP A 229 -9.10 -6.17 -3.29
C ASP A 229 -9.25 -7.62 -3.78
N THR A 230 -8.45 -8.53 -3.25
CA THR A 230 -8.49 -9.95 -3.61
C THR A 230 -9.18 -10.82 -2.55
N ASN A 231 -9.92 -10.21 -1.62
CA ASN A 231 -10.61 -10.92 -0.54
C ASN A 231 -11.91 -11.60 -0.99
N PHE A 232 -11.92 -12.17 -2.18
CA PHE A 232 -13.12 -12.82 -2.72
C PHE A 232 -13.63 -13.96 -1.84
N PRO A 233 -12.77 -14.87 -1.34
CA PRO A 233 -13.23 -15.93 -0.44
C PRO A 233 -13.77 -15.39 0.88
N GLU A 234 -13.09 -14.41 1.49
CA GLU A 234 -13.46 -13.84 2.79
C GLU A 234 -14.78 -13.06 2.71
N MET A 235 -15.06 -12.48 1.54
CA MET A 235 -16.24 -11.64 1.33
C MET A 235 -17.42 -12.38 0.72
N GLU A 236 -17.32 -13.68 0.50
CA GLU A 236 -18.39 -14.47 -0.15
C GLU A 236 -19.76 -14.30 0.51
N ASN A 237 -19.79 -14.27 1.84
CA ASN A 237 -21.03 -14.11 2.61
C ASN A 237 -21.42 -12.65 2.89
N PHE A 238 -20.56 -11.69 2.60
CA PHE A 238 -20.79 -10.27 2.87
C PHE A 238 -20.92 -9.43 1.60
N GLN A 239 -20.11 -9.75 0.60
CA GLN A 239 -20.01 -9.03 -0.66
C GLN A 239 -19.86 -10.04 -1.81
N PRO A 240 -20.89 -10.85 -2.10
CA PRO A 240 -20.77 -11.95 -3.07
C PRO A 240 -20.49 -11.49 -4.51
N ASP A 241 -20.80 -10.23 -4.82
CA ASP A 241 -20.58 -9.65 -6.16
C ASP A 241 -19.22 -8.93 -6.29
N LEU A 242 -18.34 -9.01 -5.27
CA LEU A 242 -17.10 -8.25 -5.25
C LEU A 242 -16.26 -8.47 -6.52
N LEU A 243 -16.03 -9.72 -6.91
CA LEU A 243 -15.21 -10.01 -8.09
C LEU A 243 -15.85 -9.47 -9.37
N ALA A 244 -17.12 -9.69 -9.58
CA ALA A 244 -17.83 -9.26 -10.78
C ALA A 244 -17.85 -7.73 -10.90
N ASP A 245 -18.15 -7.04 -9.81
CA ASP A 245 -18.20 -5.57 -9.78
C ASP A 245 -16.82 -4.95 -9.94
N GLU A 246 -15.82 -5.49 -9.24
CA GLU A 246 -14.43 -5.02 -9.33
C GLU A 246 -13.84 -5.25 -10.73
N LEU A 247 -14.14 -6.40 -11.33
CA LEU A 247 -13.68 -6.70 -12.70
C LEU A 247 -14.26 -5.71 -13.72
N SER A 248 -15.54 -5.39 -13.61
CA SER A 248 -16.18 -4.40 -14.48
C SER A 248 -15.57 -3.00 -14.29
N TRP A 249 -15.33 -2.62 -13.04
CA TRP A 249 -14.64 -1.36 -12.71
C TRP A 249 -13.22 -1.34 -13.26
N LEU A 250 -12.48 -2.42 -13.09
CA LEU A 250 -11.08 -2.56 -13.54
C LEU A 250 -10.95 -2.35 -15.06
N GLU A 251 -11.84 -2.97 -15.84
CA GLU A 251 -11.82 -2.80 -17.29
C GLU A 251 -12.02 -1.34 -17.71
N LYS A 252 -12.96 -0.65 -17.08
CA LYS A 252 -13.20 0.77 -17.35
C LYS A 252 -12.02 1.64 -16.94
N ASP A 253 -11.46 1.37 -15.77
CA ASP A 253 -10.34 2.13 -15.24
C ASP A 253 -9.09 1.98 -16.11
N LEU A 254 -8.72 0.76 -16.46
CA LEU A 254 -7.56 0.50 -17.33
C LEU A 254 -7.76 1.06 -18.74
N ALA A 255 -8.97 0.94 -19.29
CA ALA A 255 -9.28 1.48 -20.61
C ALA A 255 -9.17 3.01 -20.68
N ALA A 256 -9.49 3.69 -19.60
CA ALA A 256 -9.44 5.16 -19.53
C ALA A 256 -8.01 5.70 -19.36
N SER A 257 -7.08 4.89 -18.88
CA SER A 257 -5.71 5.33 -18.62
C SER A 257 -4.89 5.44 -19.92
N LYS A 258 -4.21 6.57 -20.05
CA LYS A 258 -3.23 6.85 -21.12
C LYS A 258 -1.81 6.92 -20.59
N ALA A 259 -1.59 6.47 -19.35
CA ALA A 259 -0.26 6.50 -18.74
C ALA A 259 0.72 5.62 -19.51
N GLN A 260 1.99 6.00 -19.47
CA GLN A 260 3.09 5.25 -20.11
C GLN A 260 3.22 3.85 -19.53
N TRP A 261 3.05 3.73 -18.21
CA TRP A 261 3.16 2.48 -17.47
C TRP A 261 1.86 2.19 -16.73
N LYS A 262 1.51 0.91 -16.63
CA LYS A 262 0.38 0.41 -15.85
C LYS A 262 0.88 -0.65 -14.89
N VAL A 263 0.65 -0.45 -13.60
CA VAL A 263 1.07 -1.35 -12.53
C VAL A 263 -0.14 -1.72 -11.69
N VAL A 264 -0.32 -3.01 -11.45
CA VAL A 264 -1.37 -3.53 -10.57
C VAL A 264 -0.75 -3.96 -9.25
N LEU A 265 -1.37 -3.55 -8.16
CA LEU A 265 -1.03 -3.95 -6.79
C LEU A 265 -2.20 -4.75 -6.23
N MET A 266 -1.97 -5.98 -5.81
CA MET A 266 -2.99 -6.81 -5.18
C MET A 266 -2.35 -7.76 -4.17
N HIS A 267 -3.09 -8.12 -3.13
CA HIS A 267 -2.53 -8.89 -2.03
C HIS A 267 -2.24 -10.34 -2.42
N ARG A 268 -3.25 -11.07 -2.94
CA ARG A 268 -3.07 -12.47 -3.29
C ARG A 268 -2.27 -12.65 -4.57
N ASP A 269 -1.44 -13.69 -4.56
CA ASP A 269 -0.69 -14.13 -5.72
C ASP A 269 -1.61 -14.80 -6.75
N ILE A 270 -1.08 -15.09 -7.94
CA ILE A 270 -1.88 -15.61 -9.04
C ILE A 270 -1.97 -17.14 -9.07
N PHE A 271 -1.00 -17.84 -8.48
CA PHE A 271 -0.91 -19.30 -8.55
C PHE A 271 -1.68 -20.01 -7.45
N LEU A 272 -2.20 -21.19 -7.76
CA LEU A 272 -2.68 -22.14 -6.78
C LEU A 272 -1.48 -22.82 -6.11
N TYR A 273 -1.56 -23.01 -4.79
CA TYR A 273 -0.50 -23.62 -3.99
C TYR A 273 -1.01 -24.87 -3.30
N GLY A 274 -0.12 -25.86 -3.16
CA GLY A 274 -0.34 -27.05 -2.39
C GLY A 274 0.90 -27.40 -1.57
N PHE A 275 0.79 -28.40 -0.71
CA PHE A 275 1.94 -28.99 -0.04
C PHE A 275 2.62 -29.99 -0.98
N GLY A 276 3.91 -29.80 -1.23
CA GLY A 276 4.71 -30.70 -2.04
C GLY A 276 5.04 -32.00 -1.31
N PRO A 277 5.60 -33.00 -2.01
CA PRO A 277 5.87 -34.32 -1.45
C PRO A 277 6.87 -34.36 -0.28
N GLU A 278 7.63 -33.30 -0.05
CA GLU A 278 8.59 -33.17 1.05
C GLU A 278 8.14 -32.17 2.13
N SER A 279 6.84 -32.03 2.37
CA SER A 279 6.25 -31.13 3.38
C SER A 279 6.47 -29.64 3.14
N GLY A 280 6.92 -29.23 1.93
CA GLY A 280 7.02 -27.85 1.51
C GLY A 280 5.83 -27.41 0.68
N ARG A 281 5.50 -26.11 0.67
CA ARG A 281 4.53 -25.56 -0.28
C ARG A 281 5.15 -25.48 -1.67
N ALA A 282 4.40 -25.88 -2.67
CA ALA A 282 4.80 -25.81 -4.05
C ALA A 282 3.74 -25.11 -4.89
N GLN A 283 4.19 -24.35 -5.87
CA GLN A 283 3.31 -23.75 -6.86
C GLN A 283 2.90 -24.79 -7.90
N SER A 284 1.66 -24.69 -8.36
CA SER A 284 1.23 -25.48 -9.51
C SER A 284 1.51 -24.72 -10.80
N LYS A 285 2.26 -25.34 -11.71
CA LYS A 285 2.55 -24.76 -13.05
C LYS A 285 1.32 -24.67 -13.95
N THR A 286 0.32 -25.47 -13.67
CA THR A 286 -0.85 -25.61 -14.55
C THR A 286 -2.13 -25.07 -13.94
N GLN A 287 -2.07 -24.66 -12.68
CA GLN A 287 -3.24 -24.18 -11.95
C GLN A 287 -2.99 -22.80 -11.33
N PHE A 288 -3.92 -21.94 -11.62
CA PHE A 288 -3.97 -20.58 -11.07
C PHE A 288 -5.13 -20.50 -10.08
N LEU A 289 -5.13 -19.50 -9.21
CA LEU A 289 -6.31 -19.21 -8.40
C LEU A 289 -7.49 -18.84 -9.32
N ASP A 290 -8.71 -19.18 -8.91
CA ASP A 290 -9.92 -18.98 -9.74
C ASP A 290 -10.04 -17.56 -10.28
N PHE A 291 -9.78 -16.56 -9.44
CA PHE A 291 -9.85 -15.16 -9.89
C PHE A 291 -8.78 -14.81 -10.92
N SER A 292 -7.66 -15.50 -10.94
CA SER A 292 -6.58 -15.26 -11.91
C SER A 292 -7.03 -15.52 -13.34
N TYR A 293 -7.88 -16.52 -13.56
CA TYR A 293 -8.45 -16.80 -14.88
C TYR A 293 -9.36 -15.67 -15.38
N ARG A 294 -9.86 -14.84 -14.47
CA ARG A 294 -10.70 -13.68 -14.78
C ARG A 294 -9.88 -12.39 -14.90
N LEU A 295 -8.91 -12.18 -14.04
CA LEU A 295 -8.12 -10.95 -13.97
C LEU A 295 -6.98 -10.92 -15.00
N MET A 296 -6.22 -11.99 -15.13
CA MET A 296 -5.02 -11.99 -16.00
C MET A 296 -5.32 -11.67 -17.46
N PRO A 297 -6.40 -12.17 -18.07
CA PRO A 297 -6.77 -11.76 -19.44
C PRO A 297 -7.08 -10.26 -19.55
N VAL A 298 -7.63 -9.64 -18.53
CA VAL A 298 -7.89 -8.20 -18.51
C VAL A 298 -6.58 -7.41 -18.41
N PHE A 299 -5.64 -7.87 -17.60
CA PHE A 299 -4.31 -7.25 -17.53
C PHE A 299 -3.61 -7.26 -18.89
N GLU A 300 -3.69 -8.37 -19.60
CA GLU A 300 -3.10 -8.50 -20.93
C GLU A 300 -3.82 -7.63 -21.97
N LYS A 301 -5.15 -7.63 -21.96
CA LYS A 301 -5.97 -6.83 -22.88
C LYS A 301 -5.63 -5.34 -22.81
N TYR A 302 -5.43 -4.81 -21.62
CA TYR A 302 -5.14 -3.40 -21.38
C TYR A 302 -3.65 -3.11 -21.19
N LYS A 303 -2.77 -4.07 -21.51
CA LYS A 303 -1.31 -3.91 -21.54
C LYS A 303 -0.73 -3.44 -20.19
N VAL A 304 -1.13 -4.10 -19.12
CA VAL A 304 -0.48 -3.94 -17.81
C VAL A 304 0.97 -4.38 -17.95
N ASP A 305 1.91 -3.62 -17.39
CA ASP A 305 3.34 -3.87 -17.49
C ASP A 305 3.85 -4.77 -16.35
N ALA A 306 3.38 -4.53 -15.14
CA ALA A 306 3.79 -5.29 -13.97
C ALA A 306 2.61 -5.48 -13.01
N VAL A 307 2.62 -6.62 -12.31
CA VAL A 307 1.67 -6.96 -11.24
C VAL A 307 2.47 -7.36 -10.02
N LEU A 308 2.29 -6.66 -8.92
CA LEU A 308 2.89 -6.98 -7.63
C LEU A 308 1.87 -7.69 -6.76
N THR A 309 2.31 -8.77 -6.11
CA THR A 309 1.49 -9.60 -5.21
C THR A 309 2.21 -9.84 -3.89
N ALA A 310 1.53 -10.47 -2.94
CA ALA A 310 2.02 -10.69 -1.59
C ALA A 310 1.41 -11.98 -0.98
N HIS A 311 1.06 -11.97 0.30
CA HIS A 311 0.30 -13.02 1.00
C HIS A 311 1.12 -14.24 1.44
N LEU A 312 2.10 -14.66 0.68
CA LEU A 312 2.75 -15.96 0.87
C LEU A 312 4.08 -15.91 1.62
N HIS A 313 4.51 -14.71 2.00
CA HIS A 313 5.73 -14.48 2.78
C HIS A 313 7.00 -15.03 2.13
N THR A 314 7.06 -14.94 0.81
CA THR A 314 8.23 -15.32 0.01
C THR A 314 8.40 -14.35 -1.14
N TYR A 315 9.65 -14.04 -1.50
CA TYR A 315 9.94 -13.20 -2.66
C TYR A 315 10.21 -14.05 -3.89
N ARG A 316 9.50 -13.77 -4.99
CA ARG A 316 9.72 -14.43 -6.27
C ARG A 316 9.39 -13.49 -7.42
N ARG A 317 10.34 -13.26 -8.29
CA ARG A 317 10.05 -12.63 -9.57
C ARG A 317 9.93 -13.72 -10.62
N ARG A 318 8.80 -13.79 -11.30
CA ARG A 318 8.56 -14.78 -12.34
C ARG A 318 9.11 -14.30 -13.68
N VAL A 319 9.44 -15.23 -14.56
CA VAL A 319 9.62 -14.91 -15.97
C VAL A 319 8.33 -14.26 -16.48
N PRO A 320 8.38 -13.33 -17.45
CA PRO A 320 7.16 -12.71 -17.96
C PRO A 320 6.15 -13.74 -18.44
N LEU A 321 4.88 -13.53 -18.10
CA LEU A 321 3.79 -14.44 -18.46
C LEU A 321 2.85 -13.82 -19.47
N GLN A 322 2.32 -14.66 -20.34
CA GLN A 322 1.29 -14.34 -21.31
C GLN A 322 0.44 -15.58 -21.57
N ASN A 323 -0.86 -15.41 -21.57
CA ASN A 323 -1.80 -16.50 -21.80
C ASN A 323 -1.53 -17.71 -20.87
N PHE A 324 -1.32 -17.44 -19.58
CA PHE A 324 -1.10 -18.43 -18.51
C PHE A 324 0.16 -19.30 -18.68
N ALA A 325 1.17 -18.81 -19.36
CA ALA A 325 2.43 -19.50 -19.60
C ALA A 325 3.58 -18.51 -19.73
N PRO A 326 4.84 -18.97 -19.64
CA PRO A 326 5.97 -18.11 -19.97
C PRO A 326 5.81 -17.50 -21.37
N ALA A 327 5.99 -16.18 -21.43
CA ALA A 327 5.81 -15.41 -22.65
C ALA A 327 6.99 -15.56 -23.61
N PRO A 328 6.79 -15.33 -24.91
CA PRO A 328 7.91 -15.14 -25.85
C PRO A 328 8.83 -14.02 -25.39
N GLN A 329 10.10 -14.10 -25.76
CA GLN A 329 11.10 -13.10 -25.38
C GLN A 329 10.65 -11.68 -25.79
N GLY A 330 10.76 -10.75 -24.85
CA GLY A 330 10.39 -9.35 -25.07
C GLY A 330 8.89 -9.06 -24.94
N SER A 331 8.08 -10.03 -24.54
CA SER A 331 6.65 -9.86 -24.33
C SER A 331 6.22 -10.40 -22.94
N GLY A 332 4.95 -10.24 -22.62
CA GLY A 332 4.36 -10.71 -21.38
C GLY A 332 4.39 -9.68 -20.26
N ILE A 333 3.75 -10.05 -19.15
CA ILE A 333 3.65 -9.22 -17.95
C ILE A 333 4.61 -9.75 -16.90
N THR A 334 5.30 -8.84 -16.19
CA THR A 334 6.16 -9.18 -15.07
C THR A 334 5.33 -9.28 -13.81
N TYR A 335 5.28 -10.47 -13.20
CA TYR A 335 4.62 -10.73 -11.91
C TYR A 335 5.68 -10.91 -10.82
N ILE A 336 5.58 -10.12 -9.76
CA ILE A 336 6.51 -10.17 -8.63
C ILE A 336 5.73 -10.43 -7.34
N LEU A 337 6.05 -11.54 -6.68
CA LEU A 337 5.62 -11.83 -5.32
C LEU A 337 6.61 -11.17 -4.38
N THR A 338 6.13 -10.21 -3.58
CA THR A 338 6.99 -9.18 -2.97
C THR A 338 7.71 -9.59 -1.68
N GLY A 339 7.30 -10.67 -1.03
CA GLY A 339 8.01 -11.19 0.14
C GLY A 339 7.30 -10.97 1.47
N VAL A 340 8.04 -10.62 2.51
CA VAL A 340 7.54 -10.36 3.85
C VAL A 340 8.34 -9.23 4.51
N ALA A 341 7.66 -8.31 5.15
CA ALA A 341 8.27 -7.19 5.87
C ALA A 341 8.10 -7.29 7.41
N GLY A 342 7.19 -8.13 7.86
CA GLY A 342 6.92 -8.41 9.26
C GLY A 342 7.58 -9.69 9.76
N SER A 343 6.86 -10.43 10.58
CA SER A 343 7.34 -11.72 11.09
C SER A 343 7.50 -12.74 9.99
N VAL A 344 8.71 -13.28 9.86
CA VAL A 344 8.99 -14.36 8.91
C VAL A 344 8.45 -15.68 9.48
N ARG A 345 7.42 -16.23 8.83
CA ARG A 345 6.73 -17.42 9.33
C ARG A 345 7.23 -18.72 8.71
N TYR A 346 7.73 -18.66 7.47
CA TYR A 346 8.00 -19.85 6.69
C TYR A 346 9.34 -19.78 5.94
N PRO A 347 10.48 -19.59 6.63
CA PRO A 347 11.76 -19.26 5.97
C PRO A 347 12.29 -20.38 5.06
N LYS A 348 11.80 -21.63 5.21
CA LYS A 348 12.23 -22.80 4.44
C LYS A 348 11.08 -23.56 3.77
N LEU A 349 9.88 -22.98 3.78
CA LEU A 349 8.68 -23.67 3.33
C LEU A 349 8.58 -23.80 1.81
N TRP A 350 9.09 -22.81 1.08
CA TRP A 350 8.89 -22.72 -0.36
C TRP A 350 10.00 -23.40 -1.13
N GLY A 351 9.62 -24.33 -2.01
CA GLY A 351 10.51 -24.94 -2.98
C GLY A 351 10.75 -24.05 -4.19
N ASP A 352 11.75 -24.40 -5.00
CA ASP A 352 12.00 -23.71 -6.26
C ASP A 352 10.92 -24.05 -7.29
N PHE A 353 10.61 -23.08 -8.13
CA PHE A 353 9.62 -23.20 -9.20
C PHE A 353 10.25 -22.78 -10.51
N GLU A 354 10.04 -23.56 -11.58
CA GLU A 354 10.76 -23.36 -12.83
C GLU A 354 10.47 -22.02 -13.53
N TRP A 355 9.34 -21.38 -13.20
CA TRP A 355 9.02 -20.06 -13.75
C TRP A 355 9.55 -18.89 -12.90
N ASP A 356 10.25 -19.20 -11.82
CA ASP A 356 10.93 -18.16 -11.04
C ASP A 356 12.20 -17.71 -11.76
N ALA A 357 12.27 -16.44 -12.10
CA ALA A 357 13.48 -15.81 -12.64
C ALA A 357 14.43 -15.39 -11.52
N ALA A 358 13.91 -15.06 -10.35
CA ALA A 358 14.69 -14.71 -9.16
C ALA A 358 13.91 -15.04 -7.89
N THR A 359 14.66 -15.44 -6.85
CA THR A 359 14.13 -15.71 -5.51
C THR A 359 15.01 -15.02 -4.47
N ALA A 360 14.47 -14.85 -3.26
CA ALA A 360 15.28 -14.34 -2.15
C ALA A 360 16.34 -15.36 -1.71
N PRO A 361 17.48 -14.92 -1.13
CA PRO A 361 18.44 -15.81 -0.51
C PRO A 361 17.79 -16.67 0.56
N LYS A 362 18.21 -17.95 0.67
CA LYS A 362 17.70 -18.90 1.66
C LYS A 362 18.65 -19.01 2.85
N PRO A 363 18.16 -19.14 4.10
CA PRO A 363 16.75 -19.06 4.50
C PRO A 363 16.21 -17.66 4.32
N GLU A 364 14.97 -17.54 3.88
CA GLU A 364 14.38 -16.24 3.65
C GLU A 364 14.22 -15.46 4.96
N THR A 365 14.54 -14.18 4.88
CA THR A 365 14.30 -13.19 5.93
C THR A 365 13.29 -12.17 5.44
N ALA A 366 13.00 -11.15 6.23
CA ALA A 366 12.25 -9.99 5.76
C ALA A 366 12.99 -9.32 4.59
N ASN A 367 12.24 -8.61 3.77
CA ASN A 367 12.76 -7.83 2.65
C ASN A 367 11.86 -6.63 2.36
N TYR A 368 12.37 -5.70 1.58
CA TYR A 368 11.60 -4.61 1.01
C TYR A 368 12.02 -4.38 -0.44
N MET A 369 11.26 -3.57 -1.15
CA MET A 369 11.56 -3.24 -2.54
C MET A 369 11.56 -1.73 -2.74
N THR A 370 12.23 -1.30 -3.81
CA THR A 370 12.07 0.02 -4.40
C THR A 370 11.52 -0.12 -5.81
N MET A 371 10.75 0.88 -6.21
CA MET A 371 10.30 1.08 -7.57
C MET A 371 10.80 2.43 -8.03
N LYS A 372 11.38 2.49 -9.22
CA LYS A 372 11.77 3.73 -9.87
C LYS A 372 11.16 3.78 -11.26
N ALA A 373 10.55 4.90 -11.62
CA ALA A 373 9.91 5.05 -12.91
C ALA A 373 10.25 6.40 -13.53
N ASP A 374 10.47 6.39 -14.82
CA ASP A 374 10.41 7.54 -15.71
C ASP A 374 9.66 7.15 -16.99
N GLU A 375 9.60 8.00 -17.99
CA GLU A 375 8.88 7.70 -19.23
C GLU A 375 9.44 6.52 -20.02
N LYS A 376 10.71 6.19 -19.84
CA LYS A 376 11.41 5.15 -20.61
C LYS A 376 11.65 3.87 -19.84
N THR A 377 11.73 3.94 -18.51
CA THR A 377 12.16 2.82 -17.67
C THR A 377 11.27 2.67 -16.45
N LEU A 378 10.92 1.43 -16.16
CA LEU A 378 10.29 1.01 -14.92
C LEU A 378 11.21 -0.02 -14.26
N GLU A 379 11.78 0.32 -13.11
CA GLU A 379 12.76 -0.48 -12.38
C GLU A 379 12.17 -0.98 -11.07
N PHE A 380 12.38 -2.25 -10.77
CA PHE A 380 12.11 -2.82 -9.44
C PHE A 380 13.39 -3.42 -8.89
N LYS A 381 13.72 -3.09 -7.63
CA LYS A 381 14.83 -3.68 -6.88
C LYS A 381 14.32 -4.27 -5.58
N ALA A 382 14.92 -5.36 -5.16
CA ALA A 382 14.61 -6.02 -3.88
C ALA A 382 15.84 -6.05 -2.98
N PHE A 383 15.60 -5.81 -1.68
CA PHE A 383 16.66 -5.62 -0.68
C PHE A 383 16.40 -6.45 0.58
N LEU A 384 17.47 -6.97 1.14
CA LEU A 384 17.47 -7.52 2.50
C LEU A 384 17.39 -6.39 3.55
N PRO A 385 17.08 -6.70 4.81
CA PRO A 385 16.95 -5.65 5.86
C PRO A 385 18.19 -4.79 6.05
N ASP A 386 19.39 -5.32 5.78
CA ASP A 386 20.67 -4.59 5.86
C ASP A 386 20.93 -3.66 4.65
N GLY A 387 20.02 -3.67 3.66
CA GLY A 387 20.15 -2.90 2.43
C GLY A 387 20.88 -3.59 1.31
N LYS A 388 21.29 -4.86 1.48
CA LYS A 388 21.89 -5.62 0.40
C LYS A 388 20.86 -5.95 -0.67
N GLN A 389 21.12 -5.51 -1.90
CA GLN A 389 20.27 -5.82 -3.04
C GLN A 389 20.42 -7.28 -3.46
N PHE A 390 19.31 -7.97 -3.73
CA PHE A 390 19.36 -9.36 -4.21
C PHE A 390 18.60 -9.58 -5.53
N ASP A 391 17.83 -8.63 -5.99
CA ASP A 391 17.18 -8.72 -7.30
C ASP A 391 17.00 -7.35 -7.94
N GLU A 392 16.94 -7.34 -9.26
CA GLU A 392 16.66 -6.16 -10.07
C GLU A 392 16.02 -6.58 -11.40
N VAL A 393 14.99 -5.85 -11.81
CA VAL A 393 14.41 -5.97 -13.15
C VAL A 393 14.11 -4.58 -13.69
N ASN A 394 14.43 -4.37 -14.96
CA ASN A 394 14.18 -3.14 -15.68
C ASN A 394 13.28 -3.43 -16.90
N LEU A 395 12.16 -2.73 -16.98
CA LEU A 395 11.28 -2.71 -18.14
C LEU A 395 11.55 -1.42 -18.90
N THR A 396 11.65 -1.52 -20.23
CA THR A 396 11.95 -0.37 -21.09
C THR A 396 10.91 -0.25 -22.21
N LYS A 397 10.63 0.99 -22.61
CA LYS A 397 9.78 1.33 -23.77
C LYS A 397 10.42 2.39 -24.64
#